data_69d91e5824ed5b87e97b06420b67612e
#
_entry.id   69d91e5824ed5b87e97b06420b67612e
#
_cell.length_a   1.000
_cell.length_b   1.000
_cell.length_c   1.000
_cell.angle_alpha   90.00
_cell.angle_beta   90.00
_cell.angle_gamma   90.00
#
_symmetry.space_group_name_H-M   'P 1'
#
loop_
_entity.id
_entity.type
_entity.pdbx_description
1 polymer ?
#
loop_
_entity_poly.entity_id
_entity_poly.type
_entity_poly.pdbx_seq_one_letter_code
_entity_poly.pdbx_strand_id
1 'polypeptide(L)'
;MSTLVYFSSVSGNTDRLVAKLGLAAKRIPLHAKDEPLVAHEPYVLIVPTYGGGPDTKAVPKQVIRFLNDEHNRKLCRGVIAAGNTNFGEAYGLAGNIIANKLQVPYLYRFELFGTPDDVTAVKEGLEQFWTQQQVPQ
;
A
#
# COMPACT_ATOMS: atom_id res chain seq x y z
N MET A 1 11.32 4.15 12.71
CA MET A 1 11.04 2.78 12.33
C MET A 1 10.03 2.71 11.21
N SER A 2 10.34 1.98 10.15
CA SER A 2 9.45 1.92 9.01
C SER A 2 8.58 0.67 9.09
N THR A 3 7.32 0.86 9.43
CA THR A 3 6.33 -0.21 9.45
C THR A 3 5.53 -0.16 8.16
N LEU A 4 5.33 -1.31 7.55
CA LEU A 4 4.52 -1.45 6.36
C LEU A 4 3.28 -2.27 6.68
N VAL A 5 2.15 -1.89 6.09
CA VAL A 5 0.95 -2.72 6.05
C VAL A 5 0.64 -2.92 4.59
N TYR A 6 0.37 -4.15 4.18
CA TYR A 6 0.15 -4.43 2.77
C TYR A 6 -0.98 -5.42 2.56
N PHE A 7 -1.55 -5.37 1.36
CA PHE A 7 -2.48 -6.37 0.88
C PHE A 7 -1.93 -6.99 -0.39
N SER A 8 -1.96 -8.30 -0.47
CA SER A 8 -1.60 -9.03 -1.68
C SER A 8 -2.75 -9.94 -2.08
N SER A 9 -3.14 -9.89 -3.35
CA SER A 9 -4.17 -10.75 -3.90
C SER A 9 -3.61 -12.16 -4.09
N VAL A 10 -4.45 -13.04 -4.63
CA VAL A 10 -4.08 -14.43 -4.93
C VAL A 10 -2.85 -14.52 -5.84
N SER A 11 -2.65 -13.55 -6.74
CA SER A 11 -1.49 -13.54 -7.64
C SER A 11 -0.17 -13.37 -6.90
N GLY A 12 -0.19 -12.75 -5.71
CA GLY A 12 0.99 -12.62 -4.87
C GLY A 12 2.02 -11.59 -5.33
N ASN A 13 1.70 -10.72 -6.28
CA ASN A 13 2.66 -9.74 -6.79
C ASN A 13 3.12 -8.75 -5.73
N THR A 14 2.19 -8.22 -4.93
CA THR A 14 2.53 -7.29 -3.85
C THR A 14 3.35 -7.99 -2.76
N ASP A 15 2.99 -9.24 -2.45
CA ASP A 15 3.72 -10.05 -1.48
C ASP A 15 5.18 -10.24 -1.90
N ARG A 16 5.42 -10.46 -3.19
CA ARG A 16 6.78 -10.58 -3.72
C ARG A 16 7.57 -9.30 -3.58
N LEU A 17 6.95 -8.15 -3.83
CA LEU A 17 7.62 -6.85 -3.65
C LEU A 17 7.99 -6.66 -2.18
N VAL A 18 7.06 -6.89 -1.28
CA VAL A 18 7.28 -6.69 0.16
C VAL A 18 8.41 -7.59 0.65
N ALA A 19 8.45 -8.84 0.17
CA ALA A 19 9.54 -9.76 0.52
C ALA A 19 10.90 -9.22 0.07
N LYS A 20 10.97 -8.61 -1.12
CA LYS A 20 12.21 -8.03 -1.64
C LYS A 20 12.66 -6.81 -0.85
N LEU A 21 11.73 -6.07 -0.26
CA LEU A 21 12.07 -4.90 0.54
C LEU A 21 12.78 -5.28 1.84
N GLY A 22 12.48 -6.45 2.40
CA GLY A 22 13.12 -6.91 3.62
C GLY A 22 12.82 -6.07 4.84
N LEU A 23 11.70 -5.34 4.84
CA LEU A 23 11.31 -4.46 5.94
C LEU A 23 10.18 -5.11 6.75
N ALA A 24 10.00 -4.65 8.00
CA ALA A 24 8.91 -5.13 8.84
C ALA A 24 7.57 -4.81 8.19
N ALA A 25 6.73 -5.82 8.01
CA ALA A 25 5.47 -5.66 7.31
C ALA A 25 4.39 -6.57 7.89
N LYS A 26 3.15 -6.08 7.89
CA LYS A 26 1.99 -6.85 8.31
C LYS A 26 1.01 -6.95 7.16
N ARG A 27 0.47 -8.14 6.94
CA ARG A 27 -0.42 -8.41 5.83
C ARG A 27 -1.88 -8.28 6.23
N ILE A 28 -2.66 -7.56 5.42
CA ILE A 28 -4.11 -7.52 5.57
C ILE A 28 -4.65 -8.89 5.15
N PRO A 29 -5.52 -9.54 5.96
CA PRO A 29 -6.03 -10.88 5.63
C PRO A 29 -6.76 -10.93 4.29
N LEU A 30 -6.54 -12.01 3.55
CA LEU A 30 -7.18 -12.23 2.25
C LEU A 30 -8.64 -12.64 2.39
N HIS A 31 -8.94 -13.44 3.42
CA HIS A 31 -10.29 -13.99 3.61
C HIS A 31 -11.04 -13.24 4.70
N ALA A 32 -12.34 -12.97 4.44
CA ALA A 32 -13.19 -12.24 5.37
C ALA A 32 -13.35 -12.92 6.73
N LYS A 33 -13.19 -14.24 6.76
CA LYS A 33 -13.32 -15.04 8.01
C LYS A 33 -12.09 -14.95 8.89
N ASP A 34 -10.97 -14.47 8.35
CA ASP A 34 -9.74 -14.33 9.14
C ASP A 34 -9.88 -13.17 10.11
N GLU A 35 -9.12 -13.22 11.20
CA GLU A 35 -9.13 -12.15 12.19
C GLU A 35 -8.66 -10.83 11.55
N PRO A 36 -9.40 -9.73 11.73
CA PRO A 36 -9.01 -8.45 11.13
C PRO A 36 -7.67 -7.96 11.67
N LEU A 37 -6.85 -7.37 10.78
CA LEU A 37 -5.62 -6.73 11.19
C LEU A 37 -5.93 -5.38 11.84
N VAL A 38 -5.27 -5.10 12.96
CA VAL A 38 -5.37 -3.82 13.64
C VAL A 38 -3.98 -3.20 13.68
N ALA A 39 -3.85 -1.96 13.19
CA ALA A 39 -2.58 -1.26 13.22
C ALA A 39 -2.31 -0.73 14.64
N HIS A 40 -1.07 -0.81 15.08
CA HIS A 40 -0.67 -0.34 16.42
C HIS A 40 0.31 0.81 16.37
N GLU A 41 0.82 1.15 15.18
CA GLU A 41 1.79 2.23 15.01
C GLU A 41 1.63 2.84 13.62
N PRO A 42 2.19 4.05 13.39
CA PRO A 42 2.14 4.64 12.05
C PRO A 42 2.76 3.73 11.01
N TYR A 43 2.15 3.68 9.83
CA TYR A 43 2.54 2.77 8.76
C TYR A 43 2.40 3.41 7.39
N VAL A 44 3.08 2.82 6.41
CA VAL A 44 2.86 3.08 4.99
C VAL A 44 2.11 1.88 4.40
N LEU A 45 1.06 2.16 3.64
CA LEU A 45 0.20 1.14 3.05
C LEU A 45 0.68 0.81 1.64
N ILE A 46 0.81 -0.48 1.35
CA ILE A 46 1.16 -0.97 -0.01
C ILE A 46 0.01 -1.83 -0.52
N VAL A 47 -0.55 -1.45 -1.67
CA VAL A 47 -1.73 -2.12 -2.22
C VAL A 47 -1.62 -2.33 -3.73
N PRO A 48 -2.27 -3.38 -4.26
CA PRO A 48 -2.43 -3.51 -5.70
C PRO A 48 -3.60 -2.66 -6.18
N THR A 49 -3.65 -2.38 -7.47
CA THR A 49 -4.81 -1.77 -8.12
C THR A 49 -5.51 -2.83 -8.94
N TYR A 50 -6.80 -3.02 -8.72
CA TYR A 50 -7.60 -3.91 -9.55
C TYR A 50 -8.02 -3.16 -10.81
N GLY A 51 -7.77 -3.76 -11.95
CA GLY A 51 -8.11 -3.16 -13.24
C GLY A 51 -9.23 -3.90 -13.94
N GLY A 52 -9.59 -3.41 -15.12
CA GLY A 52 -10.57 -4.07 -15.99
C GLY A 52 -12.01 -3.93 -15.54
N GLY A 53 -12.32 -2.99 -14.63
CA GLY A 53 -13.68 -2.77 -14.15
C GLY A 53 -13.93 -1.30 -13.83
N PRO A 54 -15.06 -0.98 -13.21
CA PRO A 54 -15.35 0.38 -12.78
C PRO A 54 -14.28 0.88 -11.81
N ASP A 55 -14.00 2.17 -11.87
CA ASP A 55 -13.00 2.81 -11.00
C ASP A 55 -13.28 2.57 -9.53
N THR A 56 -14.57 2.45 -9.17
CA THR A 56 -14.97 2.18 -7.79
C THR A 56 -14.45 0.84 -7.26
N LYS A 57 -13.99 -0.05 -8.14
CA LYS A 57 -13.46 -1.37 -7.75
C LYS A 57 -11.95 -1.45 -7.82
N ALA A 58 -11.26 -0.33 -8.04
CA ALA A 58 -9.80 -0.32 -8.12
C ALA A 58 -9.14 -0.70 -6.79
N VAL A 59 -9.76 -0.31 -5.66
CA VAL A 59 -9.26 -0.64 -4.33
C VAL A 59 -9.83 -1.97 -3.89
N PRO A 60 -8.99 -2.95 -3.49
CA PRO A 60 -9.48 -4.24 -3.01
C PRO A 60 -10.42 -4.10 -1.81
N LYS A 61 -11.44 -4.96 -1.73
CA LYS A 61 -12.41 -4.95 -0.64
C LYS A 61 -11.77 -5.09 0.73
N GLN A 62 -10.74 -5.91 0.83
CA GLN A 62 -10.03 -6.16 2.07
C GLN A 62 -9.36 -4.89 2.58
N VAL A 63 -8.80 -4.08 1.65
CA VAL A 63 -8.19 -2.79 1.99
C VAL A 63 -9.25 -1.81 2.44
N ILE A 64 -10.40 -1.76 1.75
CA ILE A 64 -11.51 -0.89 2.15
C ILE A 64 -11.97 -1.22 3.56
N ARG A 65 -12.12 -2.52 3.87
CA ARG A 65 -12.54 -2.96 5.19
C ARG A 65 -11.53 -2.55 6.27
N PHE A 66 -10.24 -2.70 5.99
CA PHE A 66 -9.17 -2.30 6.91
C PHE A 66 -9.24 -0.79 7.18
N LEU A 67 -9.41 0.01 6.14
CA LEU A 67 -9.44 1.46 6.25
C LEU A 67 -10.77 2.02 6.76
N ASN A 68 -11.83 1.22 6.79
CA ASN A 68 -13.10 1.65 7.40
C ASN A 68 -13.00 1.77 8.91
N ASP A 69 -12.02 1.10 9.52
CA ASP A 69 -11.72 1.28 10.94
C ASP A 69 -10.97 2.60 11.11
N GLU A 70 -11.56 3.54 11.81
CA GLU A 70 -10.97 4.87 12.02
C GLU A 70 -9.59 4.80 12.66
N HIS A 71 -9.38 3.88 13.59
CA HIS A 71 -8.09 3.69 14.25
C HIS A 71 -7.00 3.35 13.22
N ASN A 72 -7.29 2.42 12.31
CA ASN A 72 -6.35 2.05 11.24
C ASN A 72 -6.08 3.24 10.32
N ARG A 73 -7.14 3.97 9.94
CA ARG A 73 -7.01 5.14 9.05
C ARG A 73 -6.09 6.20 9.61
N LYS A 74 -6.23 6.49 10.89
CA LYS A 74 -5.47 7.56 11.54
C LYS A 74 -3.97 7.29 11.55
N LEU A 75 -3.57 6.03 11.52
CA LEU A 75 -2.15 5.65 11.57
C LEU A 75 -1.49 5.60 10.18
N CYS A 76 -2.26 5.69 9.10
CA CYS A 76 -1.71 5.67 7.75
C CYS A 76 -0.97 6.98 7.45
N ARG A 77 0.28 6.88 7.03
CA ARG A 77 1.12 8.04 6.74
C ARG A 77 1.40 8.23 5.25
N GLY A 78 1.17 7.22 4.46
CA GLY A 78 1.40 7.29 3.02
C GLY A 78 0.93 6.02 2.34
N VAL A 79 0.90 6.04 1.01
CA VAL A 79 0.46 4.88 0.23
C VAL A 79 1.41 4.64 -0.94
N ILE A 80 1.65 3.35 -1.22
CA ILE A 80 2.37 2.88 -2.39
C ILE A 80 1.42 1.92 -3.10
N ALA A 81 1.30 2.05 -4.41
CA ALA A 81 0.38 1.20 -5.15
C ALA A 81 1.07 0.50 -6.32
N ALA A 82 0.61 -0.70 -6.58
CA ALA A 82 0.99 -1.48 -7.75
C ALA A 82 -0.14 -1.44 -8.78
N GLY A 83 0.20 -1.70 -10.03
CA GLY A 83 -0.78 -1.82 -11.08
C GLY A 83 -0.19 -2.52 -12.28
N ASN A 84 -0.96 -2.54 -13.36
CA ASN A 84 -0.52 -3.07 -14.63
C ASN A 84 -0.67 -1.96 -15.66
N THR A 85 0.42 -1.60 -16.33
CA THR A 85 0.41 -0.52 -17.33
C THR A 85 -0.55 -0.80 -18.49
N ASN A 86 -0.93 -2.06 -18.71
CA ASN A 86 -1.94 -2.41 -19.71
C ASN A 86 -3.32 -1.85 -19.40
N PHE A 87 -3.55 -1.39 -18.18
CA PHE A 87 -4.83 -0.78 -17.79
C PHE A 87 -4.87 0.73 -18.06
N GLY A 88 -3.82 1.30 -18.66
CA GLY A 88 -3.79 2.70 -19.03
C GLY A 88 -3.96 3.63 -17.83
N GLU A 89 -4.97 4.51 -17.88
CA GLU A 89 -5.21 5.50 -16.85
C GLU A 89 -5.51 4.89 -15.47
N ALA A 90 -5.96 3.64 -15.43
CA ALA A 90 -6.22 2.96 -14.17
C ALA A 90 -4.95 2.44 -13.49
N TYR A 91 -3.79 2.59 -14.13
CA TYR A 91 -2.52 2.17 -13.55
C TYR A 91 -2.26 2.89 -12.22
N GLY A 92 -2.19 2.12 -11.14
CA GLY A 92 -1.95 2.70 -9.81
C GLY A 92 -3.11 3.49 -9.23
N LEU A 93 -4.31 3.40 -9.79
CA LEU A 93 -5.47 4.19 -9.38
C LEU A 93 -5.83 3.98 -7.90
N ALA A 94 -5.62 2.78 -7.35
CA ALA A 94 -5.91 2.53 -5.93
C ALA A 94 -5.13 3.49 -5.04
N GLY A 95 -3.88 3.79 -5.38
CA GLY A 95 -3.06 4.75 -4.64
C GLY A 95 -3.63 6.15 -4.71
N ASN A 96 -4.10 6.59 -5.88
CA ASN A 96 -4.73 7.90 -6.03
C ASN A 96 -5.97 8.03 -5.16
N ILE A 97 -6.82 6.99 -5.18
CA ILE A 97 -8.07 6.99 -4.41
C ILE A 97 -7.78 7.07 -2.92
N ILE A 98 -6.88 6.24 -2.43
CA ILE A 98 -6.55 6.18 -1.00
C ILE A 98 -5.84 7.46 -0.56
N ALA A 99 -4.85 7.93 -1.31
CA ALA A 99 -4.11 9.15 -0.98
C ALA A 99 -5.05 10.35 -0.86
N ASN A 100 -5.96 10.48 -1.80
CA ASN A 100 -6.92 11.58 -1.80
C ASN A 100 -7.91 11.48 -0.62
N LYS A 101 -8.43 10.29 -0.37
CA LYS A 101 -9.42 10.09 0.69
C LYS A 101 -8.85 10.28 2.09
N LEU A 102 -7.62 9.80 2.32
CA LEU A 102 -6.98 9.89 3.63
C LEU A 102 -6.10 11.14 3.79
N GLN A 103 -5.92 11.90 2.72
CA GLN A 103 -5.06 13.10 2.72
C GLN A 103 -3.63 12.76 3.13
N VAL A 104 -3.09 11.70 2.51
CA VAL A 104 -1.72 11.26 2.71
C VAL A 104 -0.98 11.25 1.37
N PRO A 105 0.36 11.34 1.37
CA PRO A 105 1.12 11.35 0.12
C PRO A 105 1.09 10.00 -0.60
N TYR A 106 1.06 10.04 -1.93
CA TYR A 106 1.23 8.90 -2.79
C TYR A 106 2.72 8.76 -3.04
N LEU A 107 3.37 7.85 -2.33
CA LEU A 107 4.82 7.81 -2.27
C LEU A 107 5.49 7.19 -3.49
N TYR A 108 4.90 6.12 -4.04
CA TYR A 108 5.49 5.42 -5.18
C TYR A 108 4.45 4.57 -5.90
N ARG A 109 4.70 4.33 -7.17
CA ARG A 109 3.85 3.52 -8.04
C ARG A 109 4.76 2.54 -8.77
N PHE A 110 4.38 1.26 -8.82
CA PHE A 110 5.18 0.25 -9.49
C PHE A 110 4.31 -0.71 -10.29
N GLU A 111 4.91 -1.38 -11.29
CA GLU A 111 4.20 -2.34 -12.13
C GLU A 111 4.40 -3.75 -11.59
N LEU A 112 3.30 -4.48 -11.42
CA LEU A 112 3.24 -5.88 -11.00
C LEU A 112 3.96 -6.08 -9.66
N PHE A 113 5.09 -6.79 -9.65
CA PHE A 113 5.87 -7.07 -8.44
C PHE A 113 7.14 -6.21 -8.32
N GLY A 114 7.27 -5.23 -9.22
CA GLY A 114 8.39 -4.29 -9.19
C GLY A 114 9.67 -4.85 -9.80
N THR A 115 10.49 -3.93 -10.35
CA THR A 115 11.83 -4.24 -10.84
C THR A 115 12.83 -4.09 -9.68
N PRO A 116 14.09 -4.57 -9.84
CA PRO A 116 15.12 -4.28 -8.83
C PRO A 116 15.29 -2.78 -8.57
N ASP A 117 15.19 -1.96 -9.62
CA ASP A 117 15.26 -0.50 -9.46
C ASP A 117 14.10 0.04 -8.64
N ASP A 118 12.89 -0.50 -8.84
CA ASP A 118 11.72 -0.13 -8.04
C ASP A 118 11.94 -0.46 -6.57
N VAL A 119 12.48 -1.65 -6.29
CA VAL A 119 12.76 -2.08 -4.91
C VAL A 119 13.73 -1.11 -4.24
N THR A 120 14.81 -0.75 -4.92
CA THR A 120 15.81 0.21 -4.40
C THR A 120 15.17 1.57 -4.15
N ALA A 121 14.40 2.08 -5.11
CA ALA A 121 13.75 3.38 -5.00
C ALA A 121 12.77 3.42 -3.84
N VAL A 122 11.99 2.36 -3.65
CA VAL A 122 11.02 2.28 -2.55
C VAL A 122 11.74 2.25 -1.20
N LYS A 123 12.79 1.45 -1.08
CA LYS A 123 13.56 1.38 0.18
C LYS A 123 14.16 2.73 0.56
N GLU A 124 14.83 3.38 -0.39
CA GLU A 124 15.43 4.69 -0.14
C GLU A 124 14.38 5.74 0.16
N GLY A 125 13.29 5.75 -0.59
CA GLY A 125 12.19 6.68 -0.37
C GLY A 125 11.54 6.50 0.99
N LEU A 126 11.37 5.27 1.45
CA LEU A 126 10.81 4.99 2.77
C LEU A 126 11.73 5.46 3.88
N GLU A 127 13.03 5.24 3.74
CA GLU A 127 14.00 5.73 4.75
C GLU A 127 13.91 7.24 4.89
N GLN A 128 13.91 7.97 3.77
CA GLN A 128 13.80 9.43 3.78
C GLN A 128 12.46 9.88 4.36
N PHE A 129 11.39 9.22 3.96
CA PHE A 129 10.05 9.56 4.43
C PHE A 129 9.94 9.41 5.95
N TRP A 130 10.39 8.27 6.50
CA TRP A 130 10.31 8.05 7.94
C TRP A 130 11.23 8.98 8.73
N THR A 131 12.38 9.33 8.16
CA THR A 131 13.26 10.32 8.78
C THR A 131 12.56 11.66 8.90
N GLN A 132 11.85 12.09 7.85
CA GLN A 132 11.08 13.34 7.87
C GLN A 132 9.94 13.30 8.89
N GLN A 133 9.29 12.15 9.04
CA GLN A 133 8.20 11.99 10.01
C GLN A 133 8.68 12.08 11.46
N GLN A 134 9.95 11.78 11.70
CA GLN A 134 10.54 11.81 13.04
C GLN A 134 11.09 13.18 13.43
N VAL A 135 11.23 14.08 12.48
CA VAL A 135 11.76 15.43 12.77
C VAL A 135 10.70 16.24 13.50
N PRO A 136 11.00 16.77 14.70
CA PRO A 136 10.06 17.64 15.41
C PRO A 136 9.78 18.91 14.61
N GLN A 137 8.56 19.33 14.63
CA GLN A 137 8.16 20.58 13.96
C GLN A 137 7.95 21.69 14.98
#